data_c0736a4d7c09d362e3a74d5da08846f1
#
_entry.id   c0736a4d7c09d362e3a74d5da08846f1
#
_cell.length_a   1.000
_cell.length_b   1.000
_cell.length_c   1.000
_cell.angle_alpha   90.00
_cell.angle_beta   90.00
_cell.angle_gamma   90.00
#
_symmetry.space_group_name_H-M   'P 1'
#
loop_
_entity.id
_entity.type
_entity.pdbx_description
1 polymer ?
#
loop_
_entity_poly.entity_id
_entity_poly.type
_entity_poly.pdbx_seq_one_letter_code
_entity_poly.pdbx_strand_id
1 'polypeptide(L)'
;MKYSLYILFAILLLANGCDKGLAPPPPQEVTSLSGSVHFTGVFPLCDSVRILAVVLSQRAAPFSVGDIIAEFNKTIFITQLNSCSFKDTSFSFMLKPGLYNYLGVAQNYGDSLLKDWRIVGFAHDALDSAIHFDLKTGDHPSNILLRVRFDSLSRQPFIK
;
A
#
# COMPACT_ATOMS: atom_id res chain seq x y z
N MET A 1 44.70 -37.27 -40.00
CA MET A 1 43.39 -36.76 -40.50
C MET A 1 42.18 -37.16 -39.60
N LYS A 2 42.23 -38.17 -38.76
CA LYS A 2 41.06 -38.53 -37.89
C LYS A 2 40.78 -37.56 -36.76
N TYR A 3 41.78 -36.93 -36.19
CA TYR A 3 41.61 -36.02 -35.04
C TYR A 3 41.06 -34.62 -35.44
N SER A 4 41.26 -34.17 -36.66
CA SER A 4 40.77 -32.91 -37.15
C SER A 4 39.23 -32.85 -37.19
N LEU A 5 38.58 -33.97 -37.45
CA LEU A 5 37.14 -34.08 -37.50
C LEU A 5 36.47 -33.98 -36.09
N TYR A 6 37.13 -34.50 -35.09
CA TYR A 6 36.62 -34.41 -33.69
C TYR A 6 36.75 -33.04 -33.11
N ILE A 7 37.82 -32.29 -33.46
CA ILE A 7 38.00 -30.89 -33.03
C ILE A 7 36.93 -29.99 -33.66
N LEU A 8 36.64 -30.20 -34.93
CA LEU A 8 35.59 -29.44 -35.63
C LEU A 8 34.23 -29.69 -35.04
N PHE A 9 33.90 -30.96 -34.68
CA PHE A 9 32.64 -31.34 -34.08
C PHE A 9 32.48 -30.79 -32.64
N ALA A 10 33.55 -30.74 -31.86
CA ALA A 10 33.58 -30.14 -30.52
C ALA A 10 33.35 -28.63 -30.53
N ILE A 11 33.93 -27.93 -31.52
CA ILE A 11 33.73 -26.49 -31.71
C ILE A 11 32.28 -26.19 -32.13
N LEU A 12 31.67 -27.02 -32.98
CA LEU A 12 30.29 -26.89 -33.41
C LEU A 12 29.28 -27.06 -32.27
N LEU A 13 29.58 -27.97 -31.30
CA LEU A 13 28.75 -28.17 -30.10
C LEU A 13 28.83 -27.01 -29.11
N LEU A 14 29.98 -26.34 -29.02
CA LEU A 14 30.18 -25.19 -28.17
C LEU A 14 29.51 -23.92 -28.70
N ALA A 15 29.37 -23.82 -30.04
CA ALA A 15 28.74 -22.64 -30.66
C ALA A 15 27.21 -22.60 -30.51
N ASN A 16 26.54 -23.73 -30.23
CA ASN A 16 25.09 -23.78 -30.06
C ASN A 16 24.62 -23.64 -28.62
N GLY A 17 25.53 -23.41 -27.66
CA GLY A 17 25.24 -23.42 -26.25
C GLY A 17 24.93 -22.05 -25.61
N CYS A 18 25.07 -20.95 -26.33
CA CYS A 18 25.09 -19.62 -25.68
C CYS A 18 23.91 -18.69 -25.96
N ASP A 19 22.86 -19.10 -26.63
CA ASP A 19 21.76 -18.19 -27.00
C ASP A 19 20.47 -18.35 -26.17
N LYS A 20 20.55 -19.05 -25.05
CA LYS A 20 19.50 -18.98 -24.03
C LYS A 20 20.03 -18.31 -22.75
N GLY A 21 20.76 -17.23 -22.94
CA GLY A 21 20.95 -16.26 -21.87
C GLY A 21 19.56 -15.88 -21.37
N LEU A 22 19.30 -16.08 -20.08
CA LEU A 22 18.10 -15.60 -19.40
C LEU A 22 17.99 -14.11 -19.74
N ALA A 23 17.13 -13.79 -20.71
CA ALA A 23 16.77 -12.39 -20.92
C ALA A 23 16.32 -11.87 -19.57
N PRO A 24 16.87 -10.74 -19.09
CA PRO A 24 16.39 -10.17 -17.84
C PRO A 24 14.87 -10.06 -17.94
N PRO A 25 14.11 -10.47 -16.90
CA PRO A 25 12.68 -10.34 -16.93
C PRO A 25 12.34 -8.90 -17.33
N PRO A 26 11.34 -8.70 -18.19
CA PRO A 26 10.93 -7.35 -18.57
C PRO A 26 10.71 -6.54 -17.28
N PRO A 27 11.09 -5.26 -17.26
CA PRO A 27 10.85 -4.40 -16.12
C PRO A 27 9.38 -4.54 -15.71
N GLN A 28 9.13 -4.98 -14.49
CA GLN A 28 7.76 -5.02 -13.98
C GLN A 28 7.32 -3.56 -13.86
N GLU A 29 6.35 -3.17 -14.67
CA GLU A 29 5.71 -1.87 -14.52
C GLU A 29 5.05 -1.83 -13.15
N VAL A 30 5.66 -1.08 -12.26
CA VAL A 30 5.21 -0.94 -10.88
C VAL A 30 4.10 0.09 -10.85
N THR A 31 3.00 -0.24 -10.24
CA THR A 31 1.91 0.68 -9.94
C THR A 31 2.12 1.26 -8.54
N SER A 32 1.89 2.53 -8.36
CA SER A 32 2.01 3.15 -7.03
C SER A 32 0.89 4.14 -6.76
N LEU A 33 0.65 4.40 -5.49
CA LEU A 33 -0.29 5.42 -5.03
C LEU A 33 0.40 6.21 -3.91
N SER A 34 0.41 7.53 -4.02
CA SER A 34 1.10 8.38 -3.06
C SER A 34 0.33 9.66 -2.74
N GLY A 35 0.67 10.27 -1.61
CA GLY A 35 0.03 11.47 -1.15
C GLY A 35 0.62 12.02 0.13
N SER A 36 -0.13 12.90 0.77
CA SER A 36 0.22 13.50 2.06
C SER A 36 -0.92 13.39 3.06
N VAL A 37 -0.54 13.34 4.33
CA VAL A 37 -1.45 13.43 5.47
C VAL A 37 -1.26 14.81 6.09
N HIS A 38 -2.34 15.55 6.17
CA HIS A 38 -2.38 16.88 6.79
C HIS A 38 -3.16 16.83 8.10
N PHE A 39 -2.52 17.23 9.19
CA PHE A 39 -3.08 17.18 10.52
C PHE A 39 -3.60 18.55 10.94
N THR A 40 -4.84 18.61 11.44
CA THR A 40 -5.48 19.84 11.88
C THR A 40 -6.28 19.65 13.17
N GLY A 41 -6.59 20.75 13.87
CA GLY A 41 -7.41 20.75 15.08
C GLY A 41 -6.60 20.46 16.34
N VAL A 42 -7.27 19.90 17.34
CA VAL A 42 -6.67 19.58 18.64
C VAL A 42 -6.01 18.21 18.56
N PHE A 43 -4.73 18.15 18.93
CA PHE A 43 -3.97 16.90 18.91
C PHE A 43 -4.09 16.16 20.25
N PRO A 44 -4.22 14.83 20.19
CA PRO A 44 -4.19 14.01 21.41
C PRO A 44 -2.80 14.01 22.03
N LEU A 45 -2.73 13.64 23.31
CA LEU A 45 -1.45 13.38 23.94
C LEU A 45 -0.75 12.20 23.26
N CYS A 46 0.56 12.24 23.15
CA CYS A 46 1.37 11.22 22.51
C CYS A 46 1.07 9.81 23.03
N ASP A 47 0.95 9.68 24.34
CA ASP A 47 0.70 8.41 25.02
C ASP A 47 -0.69 7.82 24.73
N SER A 48 -1.61 8.62 24.20
CA SER A 48 -2.94 8.18 23.79
C SER A 48 -3.01 7.77 22.31
N VAL A 49 -1.88 7.78 21.60
CA VAL A 49 -1.78 7.35 20.19
C VAL A 49 -0.75 6.24 20.10
N ARG A 50 -1.19 5.00 20.25
CA ARG A 50 -0.30 3.86 20.22
C ARG A 50 0.23 3.56 18.81
N ILE A 51 -0.67 3.57 17.83
CA ILE A 51 -0.32 3.39 16.43
C ILE A 51 -1.13 4.40 15.60
N LEU A 52 -0.46 5.00 14.64
CA LEU A 52 -1.07 5.83 13.60
C LEU A 52 -0.58 5.30 12.26
N ALA A 53 -1.50 5.06 11.33
CA ALA A 53 -1.13 4.46 10.06
C ALA A 53 -2.07 4.88 8.93
N VAL A 54 -1.51 5.03 7.71
CA VAL A 54 -2.32 5.10 6.50
C VAL A 54 -2.71 3.68 6.11
N VAL A 55 -3.99 3.46 5.88
CA VAL A 55 -4.57 2.17 5.51
C VAL A 55 -5.21 2.29 4.14
N LEU A 56 -4.81 1.41 3.23
CA LEU A 56 -5.39 1.26 1.90
C LEU A 56 -6.02 -0.13 1.78
N SER A 57 -7.26 -0.23 1.30
CA SER A 57 -7.98 -1.50 1.20
C SER A 57 -8.64 -1.68 -0.16
N GLN A 58 -8.55 -2.89 -0.71
CA GLN A 58 -9.34 -3.32 -1.87
C GLN A 58 -10.80 -3.61 -1.50
N ARG A 59 -11.08 -3.90 -0.23
CA ARG A 59 -12.44 -4.09 0.25
C ARG A 59 -13.13 -2.75 0.44
N ALA A 60 -14.42 -2.72 0.14
CA ALA A 60 -15.27 -1.60 0.52
C ALA A 60 -15.56 -1.62 2.03
N ALA A 61 -15.69 -0.46 2.63
CA ALA A 61 -16.22 -0.34 3.99
C ALA A 61 -17.73 -0.72 4.03
N PRO A 62 -18.22 -1.27 5.14
CA PRO A 62 -17.56 -1.51 6.42
C PRO A 62 -16.77 -2.84 6.46
N PHE A 63 -15.75 -2.91 7.29
CA PHE A 63 -14.97 -4.13 7.55
C PHE A 63 -14.72 -4.31 9.06
N SER A 64 -14.51 -5.55 9.47
CA SER A 64 -14.16 -5.87 10.86
C SER A 64 -12.65 -5.82 11.09
N VAL A 65 -12.24 -5.73 12.36
CA VAL A 65 -10.81 -5.85 12.71
C VAL A 65 -10.26 -7.23 12.33
N GLY A 66 -11.09 -8.28 12.42
CA GLY A 66 -10.74 -9.62 11.95
C GLY A 66 -10.43 -9.67 10.46
N ASP A 67 -11.19 -8.93 9.64
CA ASP A 67 -10.91 -8.80 8.21
C ASP A 67 -9.55 -8.13 7.97
N ILE A 68 -9.22 -7.08 8.73
CA ILE A 68 -7.94 -6.40 8.60
C ILE A 68 -6.78 -7.37 8.85
N ILE A 69 -6.89 -8.21 9.88
CA ILE A 69 -5.83 -9.18 10.23
C ILE A 69 -5.73 -10.27 9.16
N ALA A 70 -6.86 -10.84 8.72
CA ALA A 70 -6.88 -11.92 7.75
C ALA A 70 -6.39 -11.50 6.36
N GLU A 71 -6.62 -10.24 6.00
CA GLU A 71 -6.35 -9.68 4.67
C GLU A 71 -5.09 -8.80 4.63
N PHE A 72 -4.38 -8.69 5.75
CA PHE A 72 -3.15 -7.89 5.84
C PHE A 72 -2.12 -8.33 4.79
N ASN A 73 -1.54 -7.36 4.06
CA ASN A 73 -0.64 -7.56 2.93
C ASN A 73 -1.21 -8.36 1.73
N LYS A 74 -2.50 -8.67 1.73
CA LYS A 74 -3.18 -9.28 0.58
C LYS A 74 -4.07 -8.25 -0.12
N THR A 75 -5.07 -7.76 0.60
CA THR A 75 -6.03 -6.76 0.12
C THR A 75 -6.03 -5.48 0.97
N ILE A 76 -5.34 -5.50 2.11
CA ILE A 76 -5.17 -4.36 3.01
C ILE A 76 -3.68 -4.07 3.19
N PHE A 77 -3.29 -2.84 2.88
CA PHE A 77 -1.92 -2.34 2.93
C PHE A 77 -1.83 -1.24 3.99
N ILE A 78 -0.74 -1.23 4.76
CA ILE A 78 -0.57 -0.30 5.87
C ILE A 78 0.81 0.36 5.78
N THR A 79 0.83 1.69 5.90
CA THR A 79 2.05 2.48 6.12
C THR A 79 1.98 3.15 7.46
N GLN A 80 2.87 2.78 8.38
CA GLN A 80 2.90 3.36 9.72
C GLN A 80 3.41 4.80 9.68
N LEU A 81 2.74 5.67 10.44
CA LEU A 81 3.12 7.06 10.66
C LEU A 81 3.73 7.23 12.05
N ASN A 82 4.44 8.35 12.26
CA ASN A 82 4.91 8.68 13.61
C ASN A 82 3.72 9.10 14.48
N SER A 83 3.44 8.34 15.52
CA SER A 83 2.31 8.55 16.42
C SER A 83 2.44 9.74 17.36
N CYS A 84 3.65 10.32 17.47
CA CYS A 84 3.93 11.46 18.33
C CYS A 84 4.28 12.74 17.58
N SER A 85 4.27 12.72 16.27
CA SER A 85 4.55 13.89 15.44
C SER A 85 3.38 14.12 14.48
N PHE A 86 2.51 15.06 14.83
CA PHE A 86 1.37 15.44 14.00
C PHE A 86 1.77 16.51 12.98
N LYS A 87 2.94 16.35 12.38
CA LYS A 87 3.39 17.16 11.25
C LYS A 87 2.92 16.53 9.96
N ASP A 88 2.67 17.37 8.98
CA ASP A 88 2.37 16.91 7.64
C ASP A 88 3.42 15.94 7.17
N THR A 89 3.00 14.80 6.66
CA THR A 89 3.86 13.73 6.25
C THR A 89 3.37 13.10 4.94
N SER A 90 4.28 12.54 4.16
CA SER A 90 3.96 11.82 2.93
C SER A 90 3.77 10.34 3.19
N PHE A 91 3.00 9.69 2.31
CA PHE A 91 2.88 8.24 2.24
C PHE A 91 3.02 7.76 0.80
N SER A 92 3.41 6.51 0.64
CA SER A 92 3.47 5.85 -0.66
C SER A 92 3.23 4.36 -0.48
N PHE A 93 2.49 3.78 -1.44
CA PHE A 93 2.28 2.34 -1.58
C PHE A 93 2.78 1.88 -2.93
N MET A 94 3.49 0.76 -2.96
CA MET A 94 3.77 0.00 -4.18
C MET A 94 2.71 -1.10 -4.29
N LEU A 95 1.96 -1.10 -5.39
CA LEU A 95 0.71 -1.84 -5.50
C LEU A 95 0.70 -2.71 -6.76
N LYS A 96 -0.19 -3.68 -6.77
CA LYS A 96 -0.61 -4.36 -8.00
C LYS A 96 -1.75 -3.58 -8.64
N PRO A 97 -1.94 -3.66 -9.95
CA PRO A 97 -3.14 -3.15 -10.61
C PRO A 97 -4.39 -3.73 -9.96
N GLY A 98 -5.43 -2.94 -9.81
CA GLY A 98 -6.69 -3.37 -9.20
C GLY A 98 -7.50 -2.22 -8.60
N LEU A 99 -8.68 -2.56 -8.13
CA LEU A 99 -9.60 -1.62 -7.51
C LEU A 99 -9.32 -1.53 -6.01
N TYR A 100 -9.09 -0.31 -5.54
CA TYR A 100 -8.90 0.02 -4.14
C TYR A 100 -10.05 0.90 -3.68
N ASN A 101 -10.82 0.40 -2.73
CA ASN A 101 -12.12 0.97 -2.37
C ASN A 101 -12.08 1.84 -1.11
N TYR A 102 -10.95 1.90 -0.43
CA TYR A 102 -10.82 2.67 0.80
C TYR A 102 -9.37 3.11 1.04
N LEU A 103 -9.19 4.38 1.34
CA LEU A 103 -7.91 4.95 1.78
C LEU A 103 -8.18 5.88 2.96
N GLY A 104 -7.54 5.63 4.09
CA GLY A 104 -7.73 6.45 5.29
C GLY A 104 -6.58 6.38 6.27
N VAL A 105 -6.68 7.15 7.33
CA VAL A 105 -5.75 7.14 8.47
C VAL A 105 -6.44 6.50 9.66
N ALA A 106 -5.86 5.42 10.15
CA ALA A 106 -6.33 4.68 11.31
C ALA A 106 -5.44 4.97 12.53
N GLN A 107 -6.07 5.08 13.68
CA GLN A 107 -5.42 5.22 14.97
C GLN A 107 -5.80 4.06 15.89
N ASN A 108 -4.81 3.42 16.49
CA ASN A 108 -5.02 2.62 17.69
C ASN A 108 -4.82 3.52 18.91
N TYR A 109 -5.85 3.62 19.75
CA TYR A 109 -5.91 4.56 20.89
C TYR A 109 -5.92 3.88 22.24
N GLY A 110 -5.95 2.55 22.30
CA GLY A 110 -6.06 1.79 23.55
C GLY A 110 -5.08 0.63 23.64
N ASP A 111 -5.25 -0.20 24.63
CA ASP A 111 -4.35 -1.30 24.93
C ASP A 111 -4.56 -2.51 24.01
N SER A 112 -5.74 -2.63 23.42
CA SER A 112 -6.06 -3.74 22.54
C SER A 112 -5.73 -3.43 21.09
N LEU A 113 -4.77 -4.17 20.52
CA LEU A 113 -4.48 -4.11 19.09
C LEU A 113 -5.63 -4.63 18.20
N LEU A 114 -6.60 -5.32 18.80
CA LEU A 114 -7.70 -5.93 18.04
C LEU A 114 -9.01 -5.13 18.14
N LYS A 115 -9.14 -4.21 19.10
CA LYS A 115 -10.42 -3.56 19.38
C LYS A 115 -10.36 -2.04 19.33
N ASP A 116 -9.25 -1.44 19.71
CA ASP A 116 -9.17 -0.01 20.01
C ASP A 116 -8.71 0.79 18.76
N TRP A 117 -9.38 0.54 17.64
CA TRP A 117 -9.11 1.25 16.40
C TRP A 117 -10.21 2.23 16.05
N ARG A 118 -9.82 3.37 15.49
CA ARG A 118 -10.72 4.32 14.87
C ARG A 118 -10.10 4.93 13.64
N ILE A 119 -10.92 5.39 12.71
CA ILE A 119 -10.50 6.19 11.57
C ILE A 119 -10.52 7.65 11.99
N VAL A 120 -9.43 8.36 11.73
CA VAL A 120 -9.26 9.78 12.07
C VAL A 120 -9.25 10.68 10.84
N GLY A 121 -9.24 10.07 9.65
CA GLY A 121 -9.38 10.75 8.35
C GLY A 121 -9.46 9.72 7.24
N PHE A 122 -10.10 10.06 6.12
CA PHE A 122 -10.14 9.21 4.92
C PHE A 122 -10.26 10.05 3.67
N ALA A 123 -9.90 9.45 2.52
CA ALA A 123 -10.09 10.08 1.23
C ALA A 123 -11.57 10.03 0.85
N HIS A 124 -12.19 11.19 0.70
CA HIS A 124 -13.60 11.33 0.36
C HIS A 124 -13.81 12.38 -0.71
N ASP A 125 -14.89 12.27 -1.42
CA ASP A 125 -15.38 13.24 -2.38
C ASP A 125 -16.16 14.38 -1.71
N ALA A 126 -16.73 15.25 -2.52
CA ALA A 126 -17.54 16.38 -2.04
C ALA A 126 -18.85 15.94 -1.32
N LEU A 127 -19.28 14.69 -1.50
CA LEU A 127 -20.47 14.11 -0.89
C LEU A 127 -20.12 13.24 0.34
N ASP A 128 -18.89 13.34 0.85
CA ASP A 128 -18.38 12.55 1.98
C ASP A 128 -18.36 11.02 1.72
N SER A 129 -18.31 10.62 0.45
CA SER A 129 -18.19 9.23 0.03
C SER A 129 -16.74 8.85 -0.17
N ALA A 130 -16.35 7.63 0.20
CA ALA A 130 -14.99 7.16 0.00
C ALA A 130 -14.61 7.16 -1.49
N ILE A 131 -13.43 7.71 -1.79
CA ILE A 131 -12.89 7.70 -3.15
C ILE A 131 -12.38 6.32 -3.48
N HIS A 132 -12.67 5.86 -4.70
CA HIS A 132 -12.17 4.60 -5.26
C HIS A 132 -11.02 4.87 -6.22
N PHE A 133 -10.01 4.01 -6.22
CA PHE A 133 -8.85 4.08 -7.08
C PHE A 133 -8.81 2.82 -7.95
N ASP A 134 -9.14 2.94 -9.24
CA ASP A 134 -8.99 1.86 -10.23
C ASP A 134 -7.60 2.02 -10.87
N LEU A 135 -6.62 1.30 -10.34
CA LEU A 135 -5.23 1.40 -10.74
C LEU A 135 -4.90 0.39 -11.84
N LYS A 136 -4.41 0.88 -12.96
CA LYS A 136 -3.89 0.07 -14.07
C LYS A 136 -2.36 -0.05 -13.95
N THR A 137 -1.80 -1.00 -14.68
CA THR A 137 -0.34 -1.17 -14.77
C THR A 137 0.33 0.13 -15.23
N GLY A 138 1.32 0.58 -14.46
CA GLY A 138 2.04 1.83 -14.72
C GLY A 138 1.36 3.10 -14.22
N ASP A 139 0.20 3.01 -13.54
CA ASP A 139 -0.44 4.18 -12.94
C ASP A 139 0.31 4.62 -11.67
N HIS A 140 0.47 5.93 -11.53
CA HIS A 140 1.14 6.57 -10.39
C HIS A 140 0.34 7.77 -9.87
N PRO A 141 -0.92 7.58 -9.41
CA PRO A 141 -1.65 8.69 -8.81
C PRO A 141 -0.90 9.24 -7.61
N SER A 142 -0.74 10.55 -7.61
CA SER A 142 -0.01 11.31 -6.61
C SER A 142 -0.84 12.50 -6.12
N ASN A 143 -0.32 13.21 -5.12
CA ASN A 143 -0.98 14.40 -4.54
C ASN A 143 -2.33 14.12 -3.87
N ILE A 144 -2.56 12.88 -3.43
CA ILE A 144 -3.75 12.55 -2.64
C ILE A 144 -3.59 13.18 -1.26
N LEU A 145 -4.58 13.97 -0.84
CA LEU A 145 -4.55 14.65 0.45
C LEU A 145 -5.51 13.96 1.44
N LEU A 146 -4.96 13.39 2.50
CA LEU A 146 -5.71 12.91 3.64
C LEU A 146 -5.73 13.96 4.74
N ARG A 147 -6.92 14.41 5.13
CA ARG A 147 -7.09 15.35 6.25
C ARG A 147 -7.45 14.59 7.51
N VAL A 148 -6.66 14.80 8.57
CA VAL A 148 -6.85 14.14 9.85
C VAL A 148 -7.27 15.16 10.89
N ARG A 149 -8.38 14.85 11.58
CA ARG A 149 -8.89 15.62 12.70
C ARG A 149 -9.23 14.68 13.85
N PHE A 150 -8.62 14.88 14.99
CA PHE A 150 -8.89 14.06 16.18
C PHE A 150 -10.09 14.55 17.00
N ASP A 151 -10.44 15.82 16.87
CA ASP A 151 -11.56 16.48 17.52
C ASP A 151 -12.90 16.35 16.77
N SER A 152 -12.85 15.88 15.51
CA SER A 152 -14.03 15.67 14.68
C SER A 152 -13.83 14.36 13.88
N LEU A 153 -14.26 13.24 14.46
CA LEU A 153 -14.06 11.93 13.84
C LEU A 153 -14.96 11.75 12.62
N SER A 154 -14.35 11.26 11.56
CA SER A 154 -15.06 10.79 10.37
C SER A 154 -15.94 9.58 10.68
N ARG A 155 -16.88 9.29 9.75
CA ARG A 155 -17.71 8.08 9.84
C ARG A 155 -16.82 6.84 9.94
N GLN A 156 -17.09 6.01 10.97
CA GLN A 156 -16.28 4.81 11.22
C GLN A 156 -16.69 3.69 10.26
N PRO A 157 -15.73 3.08 9.53
CA PRO A 157 -16.00 1.97 8.61
C PRO A 157 -16.10 0.61 9.32
N PHE A 158 -15.87 0.57 10.64
CA PHE A 158 -15.88 -0.69 11.37
C PHE A 158 -17.31 -1.12 11.73
N ILE A 159 -17.57 -2.41 11.60
CA ILE A 159 -18.79 -3.05 12.12
C ILE A 159 -18.62 -3.11 13.66
N LYS A 160 -19.62 -2.61 14.36
CA LYS A 160 -19.72 -2.72 15.84
C LYS A 160 -20.18 -4.11 16.24
#